data_f37f937bca14d19c69881605ef910961
#
_entry.id   f37f937bca14d19c69881605ef910961
#
_cell.length_a   1.000
_cell.length_b   1.000
_cell.length_c   1.000
_cell.angle_alpha   90.00
_cell.angle_beta   90.00
_cell.angle_gamma   90.00
#
_symmetry.space_group_name_H-M   'P 1'
#
loop_
_entity.id
_entity.type
_entity.pdbx_description
1 polymer ?
#
loop_
_entity_poly.entity_id
_entity_poly.type
_entity_poly.pdbx_seq_one_letter_code
_entity_poly.pdbx_strand_id
1 'polypeptide(L)'
;MDALSESAEMMIKNINELASNGERVRTSDLSAKTELKPASVTEMIQRLGEIGLVDYEPYHGVHLTKQGQHVADVIEHRFNILVRFLTDELGVEKEEAAEVACRMEHILTRDVENRLTNFLGVTQDKSSDLFCHQVNIDSESDPDFLPLTNFKEGKTGKVRIILEKSELTDTLEKAGL
;
A
#
# COMPACT_ATOMS: atom_id res chain seq x y z
N MET A 1 4.25 12.84 -10.24
CA MET A 1 3.53 12.42 -9.02
C MET A 1 4.37 11.34 -8.38
N ASP A 2 4.83 11.57 -7.15
CA ASP A 2 5.76 10.65 -6.50
C ASP A 2 5.03 9.37 -6.09
N ALA A 3 5.74 8.22 -6.14
CA ALA A 3 5.31 7.00 -5.49
C ALA A 3 5.00 7.31 -4.01
N LEU A 4 4.08 6.57 -3.39
CA LEU A 4 3.87 6.69 -1.96
C LEU A 4 5.23 6.61 -1.24
N SER A 5 5.47 7.57 -0.34
CA SER A 5 6.69 7.51 0.45
C SER A 5 6.62 6.35 1.44
N GLU A 6 7.76 5.78 1.79
CA GLU A 6 7.87 4.75 2.83
C GLU A 6 7.10 5.13 4.11
N SER A 7 7.20 6.40 4.52
CA SER A 7 6.47 6.90 5.69
C SER A 7 4.95 6.88 5.51
N ALA A 8 4.46 7.12 4.29
CA ALA A 8 3.03 7.06 3.96
C ALA A 8 2.53 5.60 3.96
N GLU A 9 3.29 4.69 3.36
CA GLU A 9 3.00 3.24 3.38
C GLU A 9 3.00 2.69 4.81
N MET A 10 3.99 3.07 5.60
CA MET A 10 4.06 2.70 7.02
C MET A 10 2.86 3.24 7.82
N MET A 11 2.39 4.46 7.53
CA MET A 11 1.19 4.99 8.17
C MET A 11 -0.06 4.19 7.82
N ILE A 12 -0.24 3.81 6.55
CA ILE A 12 -1.34 2.95 6.09
C ILE A 12 -1.31 1.60 6.79
N LYS A 13 -0.13 0.97 6.86
CA LYS A 13 0.07 -0.29 7.59
C LYS A 13 -0.32 -0.17 9.06
N ASN A 14 0.13 0.88 9.74
CA ASN A 14 -0.21 1.12 11.15
C ASN A 14 -1.71 1.37 11.37
N ILE A 15 -2.38 2.07 10.44
CA ILE A 15 -3.84 2.23 10.50
C ILE A 15 -4.51 0.87 10.36
N ASN A 16 -4.09 0.04 9.39
CA ASN A 16 -4.63 -1.30 9.18
C ASN A 16 -4.47 -2.20 10.41
N GLU A 17 -3.28 -2.20 11.01
CA GLU A 17 -2.98 -3.02 12.18
C GLU A 17 -3.74 -2.60 13.45
N LEU A 18 -4.03 -1.30 13.61
CA LEU A 18 -4.76 -0.77 14.76
C LEU A 18 -6.28 -0.81 14.57
N ALA A 19 -6.75 -0.91 13.32
CA ALA A 19 -8.17 -0.98 13.02
C ALA A 19 -8.74 -2.35 13.44
N SER A 20 -9.38 -2.38 14.59
CA SER A 20 -10.12 -3.56 15.04
C SER A 20 -11.54 -3.52 14.45
N ASN A 21 -11.91 -4.52 13.67
CA ASN A 21 -13.27 -4.68 13.11
C ASN A 21 -13.81 -3.49 12.31
N GLY A 22 -12.94 -2.73 11.64
CA GLY A 22 -13.33 -1.58 10.84
C GLY A 22 -13.62 -0.31 11.64
N GLU A 23 -13.24 -0.29 12.92
CA GLU A 23 -13.35 0.91 13.76
C GLU A 23 -12.32 1.97 13.36
N ARG A 24 -12.67 3.24 13.59
CA ARG A 24 -11.75 4.35 13.38
C ARG A 24 -10.63 4.33 14.40
N VAL A 25 -9.41 4.48 13.91
CA VAL A 25 -8.19 4.57 14.74
C VAL A 25 -7.99 6.01 15.21
N ARG A 26 -7.70 6.18 16.49
CA ARG A 26 -7.41 7.51 17.04
C ARG A 26 -6.02 7.97 16.65
N THR A 27 -5.87 9.25 16.39
CA THR A 27 -4.56 9.86 16.08
C THR A 27 -3.56 9.74 17.24
N SER A 28 -4.06 9.66 18.48
CA SER A 28 -3.23 9.40 19.68
C SER A 28 -2.59 8.01 19.64
N ASP A 29 -3.33 7.01 19.19
CA ASP A 29 -2.87 5.62 19.16
C ASP A 29 -1.83 5.44 18.04
N LEU A 30 -2.06 6.10 16.90
CA LEU A 30 -1.06 6.20 15.82
C LEU A 30 0.20 6.93 16.27
N SER A 31 0.06 8.04 16.99
CA SER A 31 1.20 8.78 17.55
C SER A 31 2.03 7.91 18.52
N ALA A 32 1.36 7.16 19.37
CA ALA A 32 2.02 6.24 20.30
C ALA A 32 2.74 5.09 19.57
N LYS A 33 2.08 4.51 18.53
CA LYS A 33 2.62 3.38 17.78
C LYS A 33 3.81 3.78 16.88
N THR A 34 3.72 4.96 16.25
CA THR A 34 4.75 5.44 15.30
C THR A 34 5.85 6.25 15.98
N GLU A 35 5.72 6.58 17.25
CA GLU A 35 6.59 7.49 18.00
C GLU A 35 6.70 8.90 17.38
N LEU A 36 5.79 9.23 16.47
CA LEU A 36 5.73 10.54 15.83
C LEU A 36 4.92 11.53 16.68
N LYS A 37 5.25 12.81 16.54
CA LYS A 37 4.46 13.88 17.16
C LYS A 37 3.02 13.89 16.60
N PRO A 38 1.99 14.17 17.43
CA PRO A 38 0.60 14.20 16.98
C PRO A 38 0.36 15.14 15.78
N ALA A 39 1.06 16.24 15.69
CA ALA A 39 0.96 17.17 14.56
C ALA A 39 1.43 16.52 13.25
N SER A 40 2.55 15.77 13.28
CA SER A 40 3.09 15.09 12.11
C SER A 40 2.17 13.93 11.66
N VAL A 41 1.58 13.21 12.62
CA VAL A 41 0.58 12.17 12.33
C VAL A 41 -0.64 12.78 11.65
N THR A 42 -1.16 13.89 12.18
CA THR A 42 -2.33 14.58 11.62
C THR A 42 -2.04 15.09 10.20
N GLU A 43 -0.89 15.69 9.97
CA GLU A 43 -0.48 16.19 8.65
C GLU A 43 -0.40 15.04 7.64
N MET A 44 0.19 13.90 8.02
CA MET A 44 0.29 12.74 7.15
C MET A 44 -1.08 12.13 6.82
N ILE A 45 -1.95 12.00 7.83
CA ILE A 45 -3.32 11.53 7.63
C ILE A 45 -4.09 12.46 6.68
N GLN A 46 -3.96 13.77 6.81
CA GLN A 46 -4.60 14.72 5.92
C GLN A 46 -4.13 14.55 4.47
N ARG A 47 -2.81 14.40 4.25
CA ARG A 47 -2.26 14.12 2.91
C ARG A 47 -2.77 12.82 2.32
N LEU A 48 -2.86 11.76 3.14
CA LEU A 48 -3.46 10.48 2.71
C LEU A 48 -4.96 10.63 2.39
N GLY A 49 -5.66 11.49 3.12
CA GLY A 49 -7.06 11.84 2.84
C GLY A 49 -7.23 12.60 1.52
N GLU A 50 -6.33 13.55 1.22
CA GLU A 50 -6.35 14.30 -0.04
C GLU A 50 -6.20 13.41 -1.28
N ILE A 51 -5.47 12.29 -1.15
CA ILE A 51 -5.31 11.31 -2.22
C ILE A 51 -6.31 10.15 -2.14
N GLY A 52 -7.25 10.19 -1.17
CA GLY A 52 -8.37 9.27 -1.07
C GLY A 52 -8.03 7.90 -0.47
N LEU A 53 -6.90 7.74 0.23
CA LEU A 53 -6.51 6.47 0.85
C LEU A 53 -7.09 6.30 2.26
N VAL A 54 -7.39 7.40 2.94
CA VAL A 54 -8.02 7.37 4.26
C VAL A 54 -9.20 8.31 4.29
N ASP A 55 -10.16 8.00 5.17
CA ASP A 55 -11.22 8.92 5.58
C ASP A 55 -10.93 9.35 7.02
N TYR A 56 -10.65 10.64 7.17
CA TYR A 56 -10.27 11.26 8.43
C TYR A 56 -11.34 12.25 8.88
N GLU A 57 -11.79 12.07 10.09
CA GLU A 57 -12.72 12.98 10.74
C GLU A 57 -12.10 13.50 12.05
N PRO A 58 -11.89 14.83 12.18
CA PRO A 58 -11.35 15.42 13.38
C PRO A 58 -12.12 14.96 14.63
N TYR A 59 -11.41 14.58 15.68
CA TYR A 59 -11.91 14.02 16.95
C TYR A 59 -12.55 12.62 16.88
N HIS A 60 -12.91 12.13 15.71
CA HIS A 60 -13.48 10.80 15.51
C HIS A 60 -12.46 9.76 15.06
N GLY A 61 -11.32 10.21 14.49
CA GLY A 61 -10.25 9.32 14.06
C GLY A 61 -10.18 9.10 12.55
N VAL A 62 -9.46 8.09 12.15
CA VAL A 62 -9.15 7.75 10.75
C VAL A 62 -9.45 6.27 10.48
N HIS A 63 -9.92 5.96 9.28
CA HIS A 63 -9.98 4.60 8.78
C HIS A 63 -9.54 4.56 7.30
N LEU A 64 -9.14 3.38 6.85
CA LEU A 64 -8.78 3.19 5.44
C LEU A 64 -10.03 3.22 4.57
N THR A 65 -9.92 3.87 3.41
CA THR A 65 -10.89 3.69 2.33
C THR A 65 -10.70 2.31 1.68
N LYS A 66 -11.55 1.91 0.75
CA LYS A 66 -11.33 0.69 -0.04
C LYS A 66 -9.97 0.71 -0.76
N GLN A 67 -9.57 1.87 -1.27
CA GLN A 67 -8.27 2.05 -1.93
C GLN A 67 -7.12 1.97 -0.93
N GLY A 68 -7.27 2.58 0.25
CA GLY A 68 -6.30 2.48 1.32
C GLY A 68 -6.15 1.05 1.84
N GLN A 69 -7.25 0.31 1.96
CA GLN A 69 -7.22 -1.11 2.32
C GLN A 69 -6.45 -1.93 1.30
N HIS A 70 -6.71 -1.69 0.01
CA HIS A 70 -5.97 -2.37 -1.04
C HIS A 70 -4.45 -2.10 -0.95
N VAL A 71 -4.04 -0.86 -0.69
CA VAL A 71 -2.62 -0.55 -0.47
C VAL A 71 -2.07 -1.29 0.75
N ALA A 72 -2.82 -1.33 1.85
CA ALA A 72 -2.42 -2.09 3.04
C ALA A 72 -2.23 -3.58 2.75
N ASP A 73 -3.16 -4.18 1.99
CA ASP A 73 -3.11 -5.59 1.60
C ASP A 73 -1.86 -5.90 0.75
N VAL A 74 -1.46 -4.98 -0.14
CA VAL A 74 -0.21 -5.08 -0.93
C VAL A 74 0.99 -5.14 -0.02
N ILE A 75 1.11 -4.17 0.89
CA ILE A 75 2.24 -4.06 1.78
C ILE A 75 2.34 -5.32 2.66
N GLU A 76 1.21 -5.75 3.20
CA GLU A 76 1.15 -6.96 4.03
C GLU A 76 1.54 -8.23 3.25
N HIS A 77 1.09 -8.34 1.99
CA HIS A 77 1.51 -9.45 1.13
C HIS A 77 3.03 -9.47 0.92
N ARG A 78 3.64 -8.32 0.58
CA ARG A 78 5.10 -8.19 0.43
C ARG A 78 5.84 -8.56 1.69
N PHE A 79 5.37 -8.09 2.83
CA PHE A 79 5.93 -8.45 4.13
C PHE A 79 5.91 -9.97 4.34
N ASN A 80 4.76 -10.61 4.14
CA ASN A 80 4.57 -12.03 4.40
C ASN A 80 5.44 -12.91 3.49
N ILE A 81 5.57 -12.61 2.19
CA ILE A 81 6.43 -13.37 1.29
C ILE A 81 7.91 -13.19 1.64
N LEU A 82 8.33 -12.00 2.08
CA LEU A 82 9.69 -11.73 2.52
C LEU A 82 10.01 -12.47 3.82
N VAL A 83 9.14 -12.41 4.83
CA VAL A 83 9.31 -13.17 6.08
C VAL A 83 9.45 -14.64 5.76
N ARG A 84 8.53 -15.19 4.96
CA ARG A 84 8.57 -16.60 4.59
C ARG A 84 9.85 -16.98 3.84
N PHE A 85 10.30 -16.17 2.89
CA PHE A 85 11.55 -16.40 2.19
C PHE A 85 12.76 -16.41 3.14
N LEU A 86 12.82 -15.46 4.06
CA LEU A 86 13.92 -15.33 5.02
C LEU A 86 13.93 -16.49 6.04
N THR A 87 12.75 -16.93 6.51
CA THR A 87 12.66 -18.01 7.48
C THR A 87 12.82 -19.38 6.83
N ASP A 88 12.05 -19.68 5.79
CA ASP A 88 11.92 -21.03 5.25
C ASP A 88 13.13 -21.42 4.36
N GLU A 89 13.65 -20.44 3.58
CA GLU A 89 14.72 -20.70 2.61
C GLU A 89 16.11 -20.33 3.12
N LEU A 90 16.21 -19.26 3.92
CA LEU A 90 17.50 -18.81 4.45
C LEU A 90 17.74 -19.20 5.90
N GLY A 91 16.74 -19.73 6.61
CA GLY A 91 16.83 -20.15 8.00
C GLY A 91 17.06 -18.99 8.99
N VAL A 92 16.65 -17.77 8.63
CA VAL A 92 16.74 -16.60 9.51
C VAL A 92 15.72 -16.74 10.63
N GLU A 93 16.09 -16.40 11.84
CA GLU A 93 15.17 -16.39 12.99
C GLU A 93 14.00 -15.44 12.73
N LYS A 94 12.79 -15.82 13.21
CA LYS A 94 11.53 -15.16 12.84
C LYS A 94 11.50 -13.68 13.19
N GLU A 95 12.05 -13.31 14.34
CA GLU A 95 12.11 -11.94 14.82
C GLU A 95 13.01 -11.08 13.92
N GLU A 96 14.19 -11.60 13.58
CA GLU A 96 15.12 -10.94 12.66
C GLU A 96 14.55 -10.87 11.24
N ALA A 97 13.91 -11.95 10.78
CA ALA A 97 13.24 -11.99 9.47
C ALA A 97 12.14 -10.92 9.35
N ALA A 98 11.34 -10.74 10.39
CA ALA A 98 10.29 -9.73 10.42
C ALA A 98 10.86 -8.30 10.39
N GLU A 99 11.95 -8.05 11.12
CA GLU A 99 12.61 -6.74 11.10
C GLU A 99 13.20 -6.42 9.72
N VAL A 100 13.86 -7.38 9.10
CA VAL A 100 14.42 -7.22 7.75
C VAL A 100 13.32 -7.07 6.71
N ALA A 101 12.28 -7.90 6.75
CA ALA A 101 11.16 -7.85 5.83
C ALA A 101 10.44 -6.50 5.87
N CYS A 102 10.22 -5.94 7.05
CA CYS A 102 9.58 -4.63 7.24
C CYS A 102 10.36 -3.49 6.52
N ARG A 103 11.67 -3.61 6.42
CA ARG A 103 12.49 -2.63 5.69
C ARG A 103 12.54 -2.90 4.20
N MET A 104 12.42 -4.17 3.79
CA MET A 104 12.50 -4.57 2.38
C MET A 104 11.17 -4.38 1.63
N GLU A 105 10.03 -4.48 2.29
CA GLU A 105 8.70 -4.43 1.65
C GLU A 105 8.46 -3.14 0.84
N HIS A 106 9.06 -2.03 1.26
CA HIS A 106 8.91 -0.71 0.62
C HIS A 106 9.79 -0.52 -0.62
N ILE A 107 10.82 -1.35 -0.79
CA ILE A 107 11.73 -1.29 -1.94
C ILE A 107 11.55 -2.46 -2.90
N LEU A 108 10.66 -3.40 -2.55
CA LEU A 108 10.42 -4.60 -3.34
C LEU A 108 9.70 -4.25 -4.64
N THR A 109 10.38 -4.50 -5.76
CA THR A 109 9.75 -4.32 -7.07
C THR A 109 8.80 -5.49 -7.39
N ARG A 110 7.79 -5.24 -8.22
CA ARG A 110 6.82 -6.26 -8.63
C ARG A 110 7.47 -7.48 -9.31
N ASP A 111 8.52 -7.28 -10.10
CA ASP A 111 9.23 -8.39 -10.73
C ASP A 111 9.86 -9.31 -9.67
N VAL A 112 10.49 -8.73 -8.65
CA VAL A 112 11.08 -9.50 -7.55
C VAL A 112 9.98 -10.15 -6.69
N GLU A 113 8.90 -9.43 -6.39
CA GLU A 113 7.73 -9.95 -5.69
C GLU A 113 7.16 -11.19 -6.41
N ASN A 114 6.90 -11.11 -7.71
CA ASN A 114 6.41 -12.22 -8.52
C ASN A 114 7.38 -13.41 -8.53
N ARG A 115 8.69 -13.14 -8.63
CA ARG A 115 9.70 -14.21 -8.60
C ARG A 115 9.75 -14.90 -7.24
N LEU A 116 9.68 -14.16 -6.15
CA LEU A 116 9.63 -14.71 -4.79
C LEU A 116 8.36 -15.55 -4.59
N THR A 117 7.21 -15.03 -5.00
CA THR A 117 5.93 -15.74 -4.92
C THR A 117 5.98 -17.07 -5.68
N ASN A 118 6.52 -17.04 -6.90
CA ASN A 118 6.68 -18.26 -7.71
C ASN A 118 7.71 -19.22 -7.09
N PHE A 119 8.81 -18.73 -6.56
CA PHE A 119 9.85 -19.52 -5.92
C PHE A 119 9.31 -20.25 -4.68
N LEU A 120 8.55 -19.56 -3.85
CA LEU A 120 7.97 -20.12 -2.63
C LEU A 120 6.78 -21.07 -2.92
N GLY A 121 6.39 -21.24 -4.18
CA GLY A 121 5.23 -22.06 -4.55
C GLY A 121 3.95 -21.60 -3.87
N VAL A 122 3.89 -20.35 -3.47
CA VAL A 122 2.66 -19.73 -3.00
C VAL A 122 1.76 -19.69 -4.22
N THR A 123 0.87 -20.70 -4.36
CA THR A 123 -0.23 -20.57 -5.30
C THR A 123 -0.95 -19.29 -4.92
N GLN A 124 -0.96 -18.36 -5.85
CA GLN A 124 -1.77 -17.16 -5.70
C GLN A 124 -3.17 -17.65 -5.38
N ASP A 125 -3.52 -17.62 -4.12
CA ASP A 125 -4.91 -17.75 -3.73
C ASP A 125 -5.65 -16.65 -4.49
N LYS A 126 -6.86 -16.88 -4.97
CA LYS A 126 -7.59 -15.96 -5.85
C LYS A 126 -7.75 -14.54 -5.34
N SER A 127 -7.37 -14.30 -4.08
CA SER A 127 -7.19 -12.97 -3.51
C SER A 127 -5.94 -12.25 -4.05
N SER A 128 -4.90 -12.98 -4.53
CA SER A 128 -3.70 -12.39 -5.14
C SER A 128 -3.82 -12.21 -6.66
N ASP A 129 -4.76 -12.89 -7.33
CA ASP A 129 -5.16 -12.58 -8.71
C ASP A 129 -5.83 -11.20 -8.83
N LEU A 130 -6.37 -10.67 -7.74
CA LEU A 130 -6.74 -9.25 -7.60
C LEU A 130 -5.54 -8.31 -7.80
N PHE A 131 -4.32 -8.82 -7.57
CA PHE A 131 -3.09 -8.05 -7.66
C PHE A 131 -2.54 -7.91 -9.08
N CYS A 132 -2.75 -8.90 -9.94
CA CYS A 132 -2.11 -8.93 -11.25
C CYS A 132 -2.99 -8.45 -12.41
N HIS A 133 -4.32 -8.49 -12.28
CA HIS A 133 -5.20 -8.21 -13.42
C HIS A 133 -6.41 -7.33 -13.17
N GLN A 134 -6.73 -7.05 -11.92
CA GLN A 134 -7.85 -6.16 -11.66
C GLN A 134 -7.60 -5.45 -10.33
N VAL A 135 -7.05 -4.24 -10.40
CA VAL A 135 -7.72 -3.20 -9.67
C VAL A 135 -9.09 -3.09 -10.35
N ASN A 136 -9.96 -4.05 -10.12
CA ASN A 136 -11.37 -3.82 -10.17
C ASN A 136 -11.65 -2.90 -8.97
N ILE A 137 -11.25 -1.67 -9.10
CA ILE A 137 -12.01 -0.59 -8.52
C ILE A 137 -13.36 -0.81 -9.18
N ASP A 138 -14.28 -1.39 -8.42
CA ASP A 138 -15.65 -1.47 -8.88
C ASP A 138 -15.97 -0.09 -9.39
N SER A 139 -16.03 0.05 -10.73
CA SER A 139 -16.33 1.30 -11.42
C SER A 139 -17.72 1.83 -11.02
N GLU A 140 -18.44 1.05 -10.24
CA GLU A 140 -19.69 1.43 -9.61
C GLU A 140 -19.53 2.20 -8.29
N SER A 141 -18.35 2.17 -7.62
CA SER A 141 -18.17 2.81 -6.32
C SER A 141 -17.42 4.15 -6.38
N ASP A 142 -16.60 4.39 -7.39
CA ASP A 142 -15.97 5.70 -7.65
C ASP A 142 -15.72 5.87 -9.16
N PRO A 143 -16.67 6.48 -9.90
CA PRO A 143 -16.57 6.66 -11.35
C PRO A 143 -15.38 7.53 -11.78
N ASP A 144 -14.73 8.22 -10.84
CA ASP A 144 -13.59 9.11 -11.11
C ASP A 144 -12.23 8.43 -10.96
N PHE A 145 -12.20 7.14 -10.56
CA PHE A 145 -10.95 6.41 -10.35
C PHE A 145 -10.87 5.15 -11.22
N LEU A 146 -10.02 5.18 -12.24
CA LEU A 146 -9.80 4.06 -13.15
C LEU A 146 -8.32 3.63 -13.14
N PRO A 147 -8.04 2.31 -13.12
CA PRO A 147 -6.70 1.81 -13.37
C PRO A 147 -6.17 2.30 -14.72
N LEU A 148 -4.89 2.64 -14.77
CA LEU A 148 -4.26 3.10 -16.02
C LEU A 148 -4.39 2.06 -17.15
N THR A 149 -4.41 0.76 -16.79
CA THR A 149 -4.62 -0.36 -17.72
C THR A 149 -6.00 -0.35 -18.40
N ASN A 150 -6.99 0.27 -17.77
CA ASN A 150 -8.35 0.37 -18.26
C ASN A 150 -8.61 1.71 -18.99
N PHE A 151 -7.57 2.56 -19.08
CA PHE A 151 -7.70 3.86 -19.73
C PHE A 151 -7.67 3.68 -21.25
N LYS A 152 -8.70 4.17 -21.93
CA LYS A 152 -8.82 4.04 -23.39
C LYS A 152 -7.98 5.11 -24.09
N GLU A 153 -7.33 4.71 -25.19
CA GLU A 153 -6.57 5.62 -26.04
C GLU A 153 -7.41 6.85 -26.45
N GLY A 154 -6.82 8.03 -26.38
CA GLY A 154 -7.47 9.31 -26.67
C GLY A 154 -8.27 9.92 -25.52
N LYS A 155 -8.30 9.31 -24.33
CA LYS A 155 -8.85 9.92 -23.13
C LYS A 155 -7.76 10.62 -22.32
N THR A 156 -8.14 11.66 -21.59
CA THR A 156 -7.26 12.36 -20.64
C THR A 156 -7.72 12.12 -19.23
N GLY A 157 -6.78 11.96 -18.30
CA GLY A 157 -7.06 11.76 -16.89
C GLY A 157 -5.92 12.26 -16.02
N LYS A 158 -6.14 12.35 -14.71
CA LYS A 158 -5.13 12.75 -13.74
C LYS A 158 -4.66 11.52 -12.98
N VAL A 159 -3.35 11.23 -13.01
CA VAL A 159 -2.76 10.18 -12.18
C VAL A 159 -2.78 10.65 -10.73
N ARG A 160 -3.38 9.85 -9.82
CA ARG A 160 -3.46 10.17 -8.40
C ARG A 160 -2.51 9.35 -7.54
N ILE A 161 -2.29 8.09 -7.92
CA ILE A 161 -1.47 7.17 -7.13
C ILE A 161 -0.61 6.33 -8.07
N ILE A 162 0.66 6.17 -7.72
CA ILE A 162 1.59 5.24 -8.35
C ILE A 162 2.10 4.31 -7.25
N LEU A 163 1.76 3.03 -7.34
CA LEU A 163 2.15 2.01 -6.35
C LEU A 163 3.51 1.37 -6.64
N GLU A 164 4.08 1.62 -7.83
CA GLU A 164 5.32 1.00 -8.26
C GLU A 164 6.18 1.94 -9.10
N LYS A 165 7.50 1.84 -8.90
CA LYS A 165 8.46 2.36 -9.86
C LYS A 165 8.61 1.36 -11.01
N SER A 166 8.15 1.71 -12.19
CA SER A 166 8.27 0.93 -13.42
C SER A 166 8.78 1.83 -14.55
N GLU A 167 9.16 1.24 -15.68
CA GLU A 167 9.50 2.02 -16.88
C GLU A 167 8.37 2.97 -17.29
N LEU A 168 7.13 2.62 -16.96
CA LEU A 168 5.96 3.46 -17.19
C LEU A 168 5.97 4.70 -16.28
N THR A 169 6.33 4.56 -14.99
CA THR A 169 6.44 5.70 -14.07
C THR A 169 7.54 6.66 -14.50
N ASP A 170 8.70 6.15 -14.92
CA ASP A 170 9.78 6.97 -15.46
C ASP A 170 9.36 7.70 -16.74
N THR A 171 8.51 7.08 -17.55
CA THR A 171 7.96 7.69 -18.77
C THR A 171 6.95 8.78 -18.45
N LEU A 172 6.07 8.57 -17.44
CA LEU A 172 5.10 9.56 -16.98
C LEU A 172 5.78 10.76 -16.34
N GLU A 173 6.79 10.54 -15.49
CA GLU A 173 7.61 11.61 -14.91
C GLU A 173 8.32 12.46 -15.98
N LYS A 174 8.87 11.83 -17.03
CA LYS A 174 9.47 12.54 -18.17
C LYS A 174 8.46 13.32 -19.00
N ALA A 175 7.21 12.87 -19.00
CA ALA A 175 6.10 13.56 -19.67
C ALA A 175 5.48 14.69 -18.82
N GLY A 176 5.93 14.87 -17.56
CA GLY A 176 5.43 15.89 -16.65
C GLY A 176 4.07 15.55 -16.04
N LEU A 177 3.74 14.28 -15.93
CA LEU A 177 2.50 13.75 -15.34
C LEU A 177 2.74 13.18 -13.94
#